data_cae859e173eaa26e7e94af9cf65d425d
#
_entry.id   cae859e173eaa26e7e94af9cf65d425d
#
_cell.length_a   1.000
_cell.length_b   1.000
_cell.length_c   1.000
_cell.angle_alpha   90.00
_cell.angle_beta   90.00
_cell.angle_gamma   90.00
#
_symmetry.space_group_name_H-M   'P 1'
#
loop_
_entity.id
_entity.type
_entity.pdbx_description
1 polymer ?
#
loop_
_entity_poly.entity_id
_entity_poly.type
_entity_poly.pdbx_seq_one_letter_code
_entity_poly.pdbx_strand_id
1 'polypeptide(L)'
;PTAPPAPTEANATEIPEPTISIAPDELDDLIIGRALEQPTGISASYERSGRITIKWTAVEGANAYAIYYKPAWGSEYSLLGQSSGTTYSTTTPRMGTVYYYRIQALYVVGGQQVSQGAQSLSFPYIALGDVVIADPRGKDTSTIRLNWTPVAGATHYDVAMSLHDADDYKIVRTDLTGSLCDIRDISFNETYDFLVIPKRKLNSGDVIT
;
A
#
# COMPACT_ATOMS: atom_id res chain seq x y z
N PRO A 1 84.87 -2.73 40.11
CA PRO A 1 83.93 -1.87 39.48
C PRO A 1 82.54 -2.47 39.56
N THR A 2 81.75 -1.85 40.41
CA THR A 2 80.41 -2.31 40.75
C THR A 2 79.45 -1.73 39.68
N ALA A 3 78.63 -2.55 39.14
CA ALA A 3 77.61 -2.13 38.15
C ALA A 3 76.51 -1.24 38.81
N PRO A 4 75.95 -0.28 38.10
CA PRO A 4 74.86 0.58 38.65
C PRO A 4 73.58 -0.21 38.77
N PRO A 5 72.66 0.16 39.74
CA PRO A 5 71.38 -0.48 39.92
C PRO A 5 70.42 -0.17 38.78
N ALA A 6 69.58 -1.15 38.45
CA ALA A 6 68.52 -1.02 37.45
C ALA A 6 67.48 0.03 37.86
N PRO A 7 66.84 0.71 36.90
CA PRO A 7 65.79 1.66 37.19
C PRO A 7 64.52 0.98 37.70
N THR A 8 63.99 1.51 38.79
CA THR A 8 62.71 1.12 39.42
C THR A 8 61.56 1.39 38.43
N GLU A 9 60.81 0.38 38.10
CA GLU A 9 59.58 0.57 37.32
C GLU A 9 58.62 1.46 38.07
N ALA A 10 58.22 2.55 37.39
CA ALA A 10 57.18 3.41 37.87
C ALA A 10 55.85 2.69 37.79
N ASN A 11 55.18 2.65 38.94
CA ASN A 11 53.84 2.07 39.12
C ASN A 11 52.85 2.76 38.15
N ALA A 12 52.47 2.05 37.07
CA ALA A 12 51.42 2.50 36.17
C ALA A 12 50.09 2.51 36.96
N THR A 13 49.58 3.66 37.22
CA THR A 13 48.23 3.82 37.79
C THR A 13 47.25 3.32 36.74
N GLU A 14 46.69 2.17 36.99
CA GLU A 14 45.62 1.57 36.19
C GLU A 14 44.41 2.55 36.25
N ILE A 15 44.09 3.17 35.10
CA ILE A 15 42.89 3.95 34.92
C ILE A 15 41.75 2.92 34.91
N PRO A 16 40.80 2.97 35.87
CA PRO A 16 39.67 2.06 35.84
C PRO A 16 38.84 2.33 34.56
N GLU A 17 38.67 1.28 33.73
CA GLU A 17 37.74 1.33 32.64
C GLU A 17 36.37 1.66 33.17
N PRO A 18 35.60 2.56 32.51
CA PRO A 18 34.24 2.83 32.94
C PRO A 18 33.39 1.57 32.80
N THR A 19 33.11 0.94 33.92
CA THR A 19 32.16 -0.16 33.99
C THR A 19 30.76 0.44 33.77
N ILE A 20 30.26 0.37 32.55
CA ILE A 20 28.87 0.70 32.27
C ILE A 20 28.04 -0.48 32.85
N SER A 21 27.50 -0.26 34.05
CA SER A 21 26.51 -1.17 34.64
C SER A 21 25.17 -0.89 34.01
N ILE A 22 24.78 -1.63 32.97
CA ILE A 22 23.44 -1.65 32.43
C ILE A 22 22.61 -2.58 33.33
N ALA A 23 21.47 -2.10 33.82
CA ALA A 23 20.56 -2.92 34.60
C ALA A 23 20.08 -4.13 33.75
N PRO A 24 19.84 -5.32 34.35
CA PRO A 24 19.45 -6.51 33.58
C PRO A 24 18.21 -6.35 32.73
N ASP A 25 17.25 -5.52 33.16
CA ASP A 25 16.04 -5.16 32.44
C ASP A 25 16.31 -4.23 31.22
N GLU A 26 17.29 -3.32 31.34
CA GLU A 26 17.75 -2.51 30.21
C GLU A 26 18.52 -3.35 29.18
N LEU A 27 19.24 -4.41 29.63
CA LEU A 27 19.95 -5.34 28.77
C LEU A 27 18.98 -6.23 28.00
N ASP A 28 17.89 -6.63 28.62
CA ASP A 28 16.83 -7.42 27.99
C ASP A 28 16.09 -6.60 26.90
N ASP A 29 15.86 -5.30 27.11
CA ASP A 29 15.31 -4.39 26.09
C ASP A 29 16.29 -4.11 24.92
N LEU A 30 17.60 -4.24 25.16
CA LEU A 30 18.64 -4.04 24.14
C LEU A 30 18.97 -5.33 23.36
N ILE A 31 18.84 -6.50 23.99
CA ILE A 31 19.31 -7.79 23.43
C ILE A 31 18.14 -8.62 22.92
N ILE A 32 16.99 -8.56 23.55
CA ILE A 32 15.76 -9.20 23.04
C ILE A 32 15.12 -8.19 22.12
N GLY A 33 15.40 -8.29 20.82
CA GLY A 33 14.76 -7.44 19.84
C GLY A 33 13.27 -7.32 20.13
N ARG A 34 12.81 -6.13 20.52
CA ARG A 34 11.43 -5.84 20.87
C ARG A 34 10.53 -6.46 19.82
N ALA A 35 9.64 -7.34 20.21
CA ALA A 35 8.67 -7.93 19.29
C ALA A 35 7.83 -6.81 18.68
N LEU A 36 8.05 -6.50 17.41
CA LEU A 36 7.28 -5.49 16.70
C LEU A 36 5.90 -6.05 16.38
N GLU A 37 4.89 -5.22 16.57
CA GLU A 37 3.52 -5.55 16.22
C GLU A 37 3.35 -5.73 14.70
N GLN A 38 2.31 -6.44 14.31
CA GLN A 38 1.92 -6.62 12.92
C GLN A 38 1.38 -5.31 12.33
N PRO A 39 1.88 -4.82 11.19
CA PRO A 39 1.32 -3.65 10.53
C PRO A 39 -0.16 -3.82 10.16
N THR A 40 -0.96 -2.78 10.40
CA THR A 40 -2.40 -2.71 10.12
C THR A 40 -2.76 -1.47 9.31
N GLY A 41 -4.04 -1.26 9.00
CA GLY A 41 -4.51 -0.06 8.30
C GLY A 41 -3.93 0.08 6.89
N ILE A 42 -3.68 -1.03 6.20
CA ILE A 42 -3.09 -1.03 4.86
C ILE A 42 -4.12 -0.53 3.86
N SER A 43 -3.69 0.42 3.03
CA SER A 43 -4.45 0.95 1.91
C SER A 43 -3.54 1.14 0.71
N ALA A 44 -4.12 1.18 -0.49
CA ALA A 44 -3.38 1.50 -1.70
C ALA A 44 -4.20 2.42 -2.60
N SER A 45 -3.50 3.26 -3.35
CA SER A 45 -4.08 4.15 -4.35
C SER A 45 -3.27 4.09 -5.63
N TYR A 46 -3.93 4.31 -6.76
CA TYR A 46 -3.31 4.38 -8.07
C TYR A 46 -3.33 5.82 -8.59
N GLU A 47 -2.22 6.24 -9.14
CA GLU A 47 -2.09 7.52 -9.84
C GLU A 47 -2.01 7.28 -11.35
N ARG A 48 -2.59 8.18 -12.15
CA ARG A 48 -2.53 8.12 -13.63
C ARG A 48 -1.11 8.07 -14.20
N SER A 49 -0.11 8.44 -13.39
CA SER A 49 1.31 8.29 -13.70
C SER A 49 1.78 6.83 -13.83
N GLY A 50 0.92 5.85 -13.52
CA GLY A 50 1.27 4.43 -13.42
C GLY A 50 1.84 4.04 -12.05
N ARG A 51 1.77 4.93 -11.05
CA ARG A 51 2.30 4.72 -9.71
C ARG A 51 1.24 4.17 -8.78
N ILE A 52 1.60 3.15 -8.01
CA ILE A 52 0.84 2.69 -6.85
C ILE A 52 1.52 3.22 -5.59
N THR A 53 0.73 3.79 -4.70
CA THR A 53 1.17 4.22 -3.37
C THR A 53 0.46 3.38 -2.32
N ILE A 54 1.23 2.64 -1.52
CA ILE A 54 0.76 1.79 -0.42
C ILE A 54 1.05 2.54 0.88
N LYS A 55 0.07 2.57 1.80
CA LYS A 55 0.17 3.22 3.12
C LYS A 55 -0.27 2.25 4.19
N TRP A 56 0.26 2.41 5.39
CA TRP A 56 -0.08 1.61 6.57
C TRP A 56 0.06 2.42 7.86
N THR A 57 -0.48 1.88 8.94
CA THR A 57 -0.34 2.49 10.27
C THR A 57 1.08 2.23 10.83
N ALA A 58 1.68 3.25 11.43
CA ALA A 58 2.98 3.12 12.08
C ALA A 58 2.94 2.06 13.19
N VAL A 59 3.99 1.26 13.28
CA VAL A 59 4.20 0.28 14.34
C VAL A 59 5.18 0.87 15.35
N GLU A 60 4.81 0.85 16.63
CA GLU A 60 5.66 1.37 17.70
C GLU A 60 6.98 0.60 17.77
N GLY A 61 8.10 1.31 17.84
CA GLY A 61 9.43 0.74 17.85
C GLY A 61 9.99 0.37 16.48
N ALA A 62 9.19 0.40 15.41
CA ALA A 62 9.70 0.20 14.06
C ALA A 62 10.33 1.48 13.50
N ASN A 63 11.47 1.35 12.82
CA ASN A 63 12.11 2.44 12.08
C ASN A 63 12.27 2.14 10.59
N ALA A 64 11.86 0.95 10.15
CA ALA A 64 11.85 0.55 8.76
C ALA A 64 10.72 -0.48 8.52
N TYR A 65 10.38 -0.70 7.24
CA TYR A 65 9.37 -1.66 6.81
C TYR A 65 9.84 -2.36 5.55
N ALA A 66 9.61 -3.66 5.47
CA ALA A 66 9.76 -4.44 4.26
C ALA A 66 8.39 -4.65 3.61
N ILE A 67 8.31 -4.43 2.32
CA ILE A 67 7.09 -4.55 1.53
C ILE A 67 7.25 -5.76 0.61
N TYR A 68 6.32 -6.70 0.70
CA TYR A 68 6.28 -7.90 -0.11
C TYR A 68 5.08 -7.91 -1.03
N TYR A 69 5.20 -8.56 -2.17
CA TYR A 69 4.10 -8.70 -3.12
C TYR A 69 4.11 -10.06 -3.80
N LYS A 70 2.94 -10.44 -4.33
CA LYS A 70 2.80 -11.53 -5.31
C LYS A 70 1.63 -11.28 -6.23
N PRO A 71 1.65 -11.74 -7.49
CA PRO A 71 0.45 -11.74 -8.33
C PRO A 71 -0.55 -12.80 -7.83
N ALA A 72 -1.81 -12.68 -8.23
CA ALA A 72 -2.86 -13.62 -7.79
C ALA A 72 -2.60 -15.09 -8.16
N TRP A 73 -1.85 -15.34 -9.22
CA TRP A 73 -1.46 -16.70 -9.64
C TRP A 73 -0.16 -17.19 -9.00
N GLY A 74 0.57 -16.33 -8.27
CA GLY A 74 1.82 -16.67 -7.60
C GLY A 74 1.57 -17.36 -6.26
N SER A 75 2.40 -18.33 -5.91
CA SER A 75 2.37 -19.00 -4.60
C SER A 75 3.16 -18.22 -3.55
N GLU A 76 4.29 -17.65 -3.93
CA GLU A 76 5.28 -17.07 -3.03
C GLU A 76 5.31 -15.54 -3.08
N TYR A 77 5.52 -14.94 -1.91
CA TYR A 77 5.77 -13.49 -1.80
C TYR A 77 7.23 -13.17 -2.07
N SER A 78 7.47 -12.16 -2.90
CA SER A 78 8.79 -11.60 -3.16
C SER A 78 8.93 -10.23 -2.50
N LEU A 79 10.12 -9.89 -2.05
CA LEU A 79 10.42 -8.56 -1.54
C LEU A 79 10.29 -7.54 -2.70
N LEU A 80 9.43 -6.54 -2.49
CA LEU A 80 9.24 -5.43 -3.42
C LEU A 80 10.21 -4.29 -3.12
N GLY A 81 10.44 -4.01 -1.83
CA GLY A 81 11.33 -2.97 -1.37
C GLY A 81 11.21 -2.71 0.12
N GLN A 82 11.87 -1.65 0.57
CA GLN A 82 11.85 -1.19 1.96
C GLN A 82 11.54 0.29 2.04
N SER A 83 11.01 0.73 3.18
CA SER A 83 10.70 2.13 3.49
C SER A 83 11.08 2.44 4.94
N SER A 84 11.60 3.63 5.20
CA SER A 84 11.79 4.15 6.56
C SER A 84 10.55 4.88 7.10
N GLY A 85 9.52 5.05 6.28
CA GLY A 85 8.24 5.65 6.66
C GLY A 85 7.09 4.67 6.47
N THR A 86 5.87 5.15 6.64
CA THR A 86 4.62 4.38 6.53
C THR A 86 3.98 4.44 5.15
N THR A 87 4.79 4.75 4.14
CA THR A 87 4.36 4.87 2.75
C THR A 87 5.42 4.26 1.83
N TYR A 88 4.99 3.54 0.81
CA TYR A 88 5.85 3.02 -0.24
C TYR A 88 5.20 3.23 -1.59
N SER A 89 5.94 3.82 -2.54
CA SER A 89 5.45 4.06 -3.90
C SER A 89 6.27 3.25 -4.91
N THR A 90 5.58 2.62 -5.82
CA THR A 90 6.18 1.83 -6.90
C THR A 90 5.36 1.97 -8.19
N THR A 91 5.95 1.64 -9.33
CA THR A 91 5.18 1.50 -10.57
C THR A 91 4.36 0.20 -10.51
N THR A 92 3.14 0.23 -11.07
CA THR A 92 2.35 -1.00 -11.16
C THR A 92 3.02 -1.99 -12.11
N PRO A 93 3.22 -3.25 -11.70
CA PRO A 93 3.86 -4.23 -12.59
C PRO A 93 3.01 -4.53 -13.82
N ARG A 94 1.68 -4.60 -13.67
CA ARG A 94 0.74 -4.83 -14.76
C ARG A 94 -0.67 -4.36 -14.39
N MET A 95 -1.22 -3.46 -15.21
CA MET A 95 -2.62 -3.03 -15.10
C MET A 95 -3.58 -4.21 -15.24
N GLY A 96 -4.70 -4.14 -14.53
CA GLY A 96 -5.74 -5.16 -14.60
C GLY A 96 -5.40 -6.49 -13.92
N THR A 97 -4.28 -6.56 -13.21
CA THR A 97 -3.83 -7.73 -12.46
C THR A 97 -3.99 -7.49 -10.97
N VAL A 98 -4.59 -8.45 -10.26
CA VAL A 98 -4.65 -8.44 -8.79
C VAL A 98 -3.29 -8.85 -8.25
N TYR A 99 -2.73 -8.02 -7.38
CA TYR A 99 -1.55 -8.31 -6.57
C TYR A 99 -1.93 -8.34 -5.11
N TYR A 100 -1.26 -9.18 -4.35
CA TYR A 100 -1.38 -9.26 -2.91
C TYR A 100 -0.13 -8.68 -2.28
N TYR A 101 -0.30 -7.78 -1.33
CA TYR A 101 0.79 -7.12 -0.61
C TYR A 101 0.80 -7.54 0.85
N ARG A 102 1.99 -7.55 1.45
CA ARG A 102 2.22 -7.68 2.88
C ARG A 102 3.28 -6.70 3.32
N ILE A 103 3.13 -6.20 4.51
CA ILE A 103 4.08 -5.27 5.14
C ILE A 103 4.63 -5.94 6.39
N GLN A 104 5.92 -5.79 6.63
CA GLN A 104 6.61 -6.28 7.83
C GLN A 104 7.32 -5.12 8.50
N ALA A 105 7.08 -4.92 9.80
CA ALA A 105 7.79 -3.92 10.58
C ALA A 105 9.20 -4.42 10.92
N LEU A 106 10.17 -3.53 10.84
CA LEU A 106 11.60 -3.81 11.08
C LEU A 106 12.16 -2.78 12.07
N TYR A 107 13.12 -3.23 12.88
CA TYR A 107 14.02 -2.36 13.61
C TYR A 107 15.44 -2.56 13.09
N VAL A 108 16.05 -1.47 12.60
CA VAL A 108 17.34 -1.48 11.90
C VAL A 108 18.30 -0.55 12.63
N VAL A 109 19.51 -1.00 12.94
CA VAL A 109 20.58 -0.22 13.57
C VAL A 109 21.85 -0.37 12.75
N GLY A 110 22.47 0.75 12.38
CA GLY A 110 23.69 0.72 11.57
C GLY A 110 23.58 -0.01 10.23
N GLY A 111 22.36 -0.03 9.64
CA GLY A 111 22.07 -0.75 8.40
C GLY A 111 21.83 -2.26 8.57
N GLN A 112 21.90 -2.78 9.81
CA GLN A 112 21.60 -4.18 10.12
C GLN A 112 20.21 -4.31 10.73
N GLN A 113 19.43 -5.30 10.27
CA GLN A 113 18.16 -5.64 10.88
C GLN A 113 18.39 -6.33 12.23
N VAL A 114 17.93 -5.70 13.30
CA VAL A 114 18.06 -6.19 14.68
C VAL A 114 16.80 -6.96 15.11
N SER A 115 15.63 -6.46 14.70
CA SER A 115 14.33 -7.08 15.02
C SER A 115 13.35 -6.96 13.86
N GLN A 116 12.35 -7.85 13.87
CA GLN A 116 11.23 -7.81 12.91
C GLN A 116 9.95 -8.32 13.54
N GLY A 117 8.83 -7.74 13.12
CA GLY A 117 7.49 -8.20 13.45
C GLY A 117 6.98 -9.30 12.51
N ALA A 118 5.79 -9.78 12.79
CA ALA A 118 5.06 -10.62 11.84
C ALA A 118 4.67 -9.81 10.60
N GLN A 119 4.59 -10.48 9.45
CA GLN A 119 4.03 -9.86 8.26
C GLN A 119 2.54 -9.57 8.45
N SER A 120 2.04 -8.46 7.89
CA SER A 120 0.62 -8.11 7.87
C SER A 120 -0.24 -9.21 7.24
N LEU A 121 -1.54 -9.14 7.46
CA LEU A 121 -2.47 -9.88 6.62
C LEU A 121 -2.27 -9.49 5.15
N SER A 122 -2.65 -10.39 4.28
CA SER A 122 -2.57 -10.17 2.83
C SER A 122 -3.58 -9.09 2.41
N PHE A 123 -3.10 -8.04 1.75
CA PHE A 123 -3.92 -6.96 1.23
C PHE A 123 -3.99 -7.06 -0.30
N PRO A 124 -5.16 -7.33 -0.90
CA PRO A 124 -5.33 -7.37 -2.34
C PRO A 124 -5.47 -5.97 -2.91
N TYR A 125 -4.83 -5.72 -4.04
CA TYR A 125 -5.00 -4.49 -4.81
C TYR A 125 -4.90 -4.73 -6.31
N ILE A 126 -5.62 -3.92 -7.10
CA ILE A 126 -5.57 -3.91 -8.57
C ILE A 126 -5.56 -2.46 -9.05
N ALA A 127 -4.67 -2.14 -9.94
CA ALA A 127 -4.73 -0.88 -10.69
C ALA A 127 -5.66 -1.09 -11.90
N LEU A 128 -6.83 -0.46 -11.87
CA LEU A 128 -7.76 -0.41 -12.99
C LEU A 128 -7.47 0.82 -13.84
N GLY A 129 -7.55 0.65 -15.16
CA GLY A 129 -7.38 1.75 -16.10
C GLY A 129 -8.58 2.69 -16.12
N ASP A 130 -8.39 3.84 -16.75
CA ASP A 130 -9.47 4.79 -16.98
C ASP A 130 -10.53 4.17 -17.92
N VAL A 131 -11.78 4.53 -17.68
CA VAL A 131 -12.88 4.17 -18.56
C VAL A 131 -12.97 5.18 -19.69
N VAL A 132 -13.05 4.71 -20.91
CA VAL A 132 -13.35 5.51 -22.09
C VAL A 132 -14.82 5.29 -22.46
N ILE A 133 -15.64 6.30 -22.20
CA ILE A 133 -17.03 6.29 -22.60
C ILE A 133 -17.12 6.72 -24.06
N ALA A 134 -17.80 5.93 -24.90
CA ALA A 134 -18.16 6.34 -26.25
C ALA A 134 -19.26 7.42 -26.18
N ASP A 135 -19.41 8.22 -27.21
CA ASP A 135 -20.41 9.29 -27.26
C ASP A 135 -21.78 8.77 -26.79
N PRO A 136 -22.35 9.34 -25.71
CA PRO A 136 -23.68 8.98 -25.25
C PRO A 136 -24.73 9.23 -26.35
N ARG A 137 -25.67 8.31 -26.49
CA ARG A 137 -26.71 8.45 -27.52
C ARG A 137 -28.09 8.46 -26.88
N GLY A 138 -28.89 9.46 -27.20
CA GLY A 138 -30.29 9.44 -26.92
C GLY A 138 -30.95 8.24 -27.64
N LYS A 139 -31.67 7.42 -26.90
CA LYS A 139 -32.44 6.30 -27.42
C LYS A 139 -33.89 6.74 -27.68
N ASP A 140 -34.38 7.59 -26.82
CA ASP A 140 -35.69 8.25 -26.87
C ASP A 140 -35.61 9.55 -26.06
N THR A 141 -36.76 10.21 -25.83
CA THR A 141 -36.82 11.50 -25.10
C THR A 141 -36.52 11.42 -23.61
N SER A 142 -36.39 10.24 -23.05
CA SER A 142 -36.17 10.02 -21.61
C SER A 142 -35.06 8.99 -21.29
N THR A 143 -34.38 8.49 -22.33
CA THR A 143 -33.36 7.44 -22.17
C THR A 143 -32.08 7.77 -22.91
N ILE A 144 -30.93 7.72 -22.22
CA ILE A 144 -29.59 7.78 -22.80
C ILE A 144 -28.96 6.40 -22.71
N ARG A 145 -28.39 5.94 -23.83
CA ARG A 145 -27.57 4.75 -23.88
C ARG A 145 -26.10 5.12 -23.74
N LEU A 146 -25.45 4.53 -22.74
CA LEU A 146 -24.01 4.61 -22.52
C LEU A 146 -23.34 3.33 -22.96
N ASN A 147 -22.20 3.47 -23.65
CA ASN A 147 -21.27 2.40 -23.98
C ASN A 147 -19.88 2.83 -23.54
N TRP A 148 -19.06 1.90 -23.11
CA TRP A 148 -17.66 2.16 -22.78
C TRP A 148 -16.75 1.00 -23.16
N THR A 149 -15.47 1.28 -23.26
CA THR A 149 -14.47 0.24 -23.49
C THR A 149 -14.26 -0.57 -22.23
N PRO A 150 -14.35 -1.92 -22.27
CA PRO A 150 -14.06 -2.77 -21.13
C PRO A 150 -12.66 -2.49 -20.56
N VAL A 151 -12.58 -2.30 -19.24
CA VAL A 151 -11.31 -2.07 -18.52
C VAL A 151 -10.70 -3.42 -18.14
N ALA A 152 -9.42 -3.61 -18.47
CA ALA A 152 -8.70 -4.82 -18.12
C ALA A 152 -8.74 -5.06 -16.61
N GLY A 153 -9.15 -6.25 -16.19
CA GLY A 153 -9.27 -6.64 -14.78
C GLY A 153 -10.55 -6.21 -14.07
N ALA A 154 -11.35 -5.30 -14.62
CA ALA A 154 -12.67 -4.98 -14.10
C ALA A 154 -13.62 -6.16 -14.32
N THR A 155 -14.47 -6.43 -13.34
CA THR A 155 -15.54 -7.44 -13.42
C THR A 155 -16.93 -6.82 -13.40
N HIS A 156 -17.03 -5.60 -12.84
CA HIS A 156 -18.27 -4.87 -12.67
C HIS A 156 -18.02 -3.38 -12.87
N TYR A 157 -19.10 -2.64 -13.08
CA TYR A 157 -19.10 -1.18 -13.24
C TYR A 157 -20.26 -0.57 -12.49
N ASP A 158 -20.03 0.60 -11.89
CA ASP A 158 -21.11 1.49 -11.50
C ASP A 158 -21.15 2.66 -12.48
N VAL A 159 -22.31 3.28 -12.60
CA VAL A 159 -22.50 4.52 -13.36
C VAL A 159 -23.03 5.58 -12.44
N ALA A 160 -22.33 6.70 -12.39
CA ALA A 160 -22.82 7.92 -11.75
C ALA A 160 -23.16 8.97 -12.81
N MET A 161 -24.09 9.86 -12.46
CA MET A 161 -24.58 10.93 -13.31
C MET A 161 -24.71 12.21 -12.49
N SER A 162 -24.37 13.34 -13.09
CA SER A 162 -24.61 14.70 -12.59
C SER A 162 -25.27 15.54 -13.67
N LEU A 163 -25.98 16.59 -13.31
CA LEU A 163 -26.26 17.67 -14.25
C LEU A 163 -24.93 18.31 -14.65
N HIS A 164 -24.84 18.77 -15.89
CA HIS A 164 -23.65 19.40 -16.41
C HIS A 164 -23.21 20.57 -15.53
N ASP A 165 -21.92 20.65 -15.25
CA ASP A 165 -21.30 21.67 -14.38
C ASP A 165 -21.75 21.66 -12.89
N ALA A 166 -22.59 20.72 -12.46
CA ALA A 166 -23.04 20.67 -11.05
C ALA A 166 -22.05 19.94 -10.12
N ASP A 167 -21.21 19.08 -10.67
CA ASP A 167 -20.24 18.23 -9.95
C ASP A 167 -20.84 17.43 -8.76
N ASP A 168 -22.15 17.15 -8.82
CA ASP A 168 -22.93 16.39 -7.83
C ASP A 168 -23.29 15.00 -8.39
N TYR A 169 -22.29 14.15 -8.53
CA TYR A 169 -22.45 12.82 -9.09
C TYR A 169 -23.21 11.88 -8.16
N LYS A 170 -24.30 11.29 -8.64
CA LYS A 170 -25.10 10.27 -7.95
C LYS A 170 -25.03 8.95 -8.71
N ILE A 171 -24.85 7.86 -7.97
CA ILE A 171 -24.86 6.52 -8.56
C ILE A 171 -26.27 6.21 -9.06
N VAL A 172 -26.40 5.95 -10.36
CA VAL A 172 -27.68 5.66 -11.03
C VAL A 172 -27.77 4.21 -11.51
N ARG A 173 -26.64 3.50 -11.61
CA ARG A 173 -26.57 2.05 -11.88
C ARG A 173 -25.44 1.46 -11.10
N THR A 174 -25.61 0.25 -10.62
CA THR A 174 -24.60 -0.53 -9.85
C THR A 174 -24.43 -1.93 -10.42
N ASP A 175 -23.28 -2.49 -10.17
CA ASP A 175 -22.96 -3.91 -10.42
C ASP A 175 -23.19 -4.39 -11.85
N LEU A 176 -23.03 -3.52 -12.83
CA LEU A 176 -23.11 -3.87 -14.24
C LEU A 176 -21.93 -4.78 -14.63
N THR A 177 -22.20 -5.92 -15.22
CA THR A 177 -21.18 -6.86 -15.72
C THR A 177 -20.78 -6.62 -17.17
N GLY A 178 -21.56 -5.82 -17.91
CA GLY A 178 -21.31 -5.43 -19.30
C GLY A 178 -20.75 -4.02 -19.41
N SER A 179 -20.40 -3.63 -20.62
CA SER A 179 -19.91 -2.30 -20.99
C SER A 179 -20.95 -1.42 -21.68
N LEU A 180 -22.24 -1.66 -21.33
CA LEU A 180 -23.37 -0.95 -21.88
C LEU A 180 -24.48 -0.86 -20.84
N CYS A 181 -25.14 0.31 -20.75
CA CYS A 181 -26.39 0.45 -20.00
C CYS A 181 -27.29 1.55 -20.57
N ASP A 182 -28.58 1.44 -20.23
CA ASP A 182 -29.56 2.49 -20.51
C ASP A 182 -29.85 3.24 -19.20
N ILE A 183 -29.67 4.56 -19.23
CA ILE A 183 -30.06 5.49 -18.16
C ILE A 183 -31.43 6.05 -18.54
N ARG A 184 -32.40 5.83 -17.68
CA ARG A 184 -33.80 6.23 -17.90
C ARG A 184 -34.17 7.40 -17.01
N ASP A 185 -35.35 7.97 -17.28
CA ASP A 185 -35.96 9.04 -16.49
C ASP A 185 -35.11 10.32 -16.47
N ILE A 186 -34.44 10.61 -17.59
CA ILE A 186 -33.74 11.86 -17.83
C ILE A 186 -34.66 12.95 -18.37
N SER A 187 -34.35 14.22 -18.11
CA SER A 187 -35.04 15.37 -18.67
C SER A 187 -34.47 15.74 -20.04
N PHE A 188 -35.32 15.84 -21.05
CA PHE A 188 -34.89 16.05 -22.45
C PHE A 188 -34.12 17.35 -22.69
N ASN A 189 -34.37 18.40 -21.91
CA ASN A 189 -33.75 19.72 -22.09
C ASN A 189 -32.53 19.94 -21.20
N GLU A 190 -32.06 18.91 -20.52
CA GLU A 190 -30.92 18.99 -19.61
C GLU A 190 -29.67 18.32 -20.23
N THR A 191 -28.50 18.84 -19.87
CA THR A 191 -27.24 18.24 -20.21
C THR A 191 -26.70 17.49 -18.98
N TYR A 192 -26.17 16.28 -19.20
CA TYR A 192 -25.69 15.41 -18.13
C TYR A 192 -24.24 15.00 -18.36
N ASP A 193 -23.50 14.94 -17.27
CA ASP A 193 -22.17 14.35 -17.21
C ASP A 193 -22.26 12.93 -16.62
N PHE A 194 -21.47 12.01 -17.16
CA PHE A 194 -21.46 10.62 -16.75
C PHE A 194 -20.07 10.20 -16.30
N LEU A 195 -20.02 9.43 -15.22
CA LEU A 195 -18.82 8.75 -14.72
C LEU A 195 -19.08 7.25 -14.67
N VAL A 196 -18.23 6.46 -15.29
CA VAL A 196 -18.27 5.01 -15.20
C VAL A 196 -17.11 4.56 -14.31
N ILE A 197 -17.42 3.86 -13.23
CA ILE A 197 -16.48 3.45 -12.19
C ILE A 197 -16.22 1.96 -12.35
N PRO A 198 -15.02 1.55 -12.79
CA PRO A 198 -14.67 0.16 -12.91
C PRO A 198 -14.43 -0.44 -11.52
N LYS A 199 -14.85 -1.69 -11.33
CA LYS A 199 -14.71 -2.44 -10.08
C LYS A 199 -14.17 -3.85 -10.33
N ARG A 200 -13.43 -4.36 -9.37
CA ARG A 200 -13.05 -5.77 -9.29
C ARG A 200 -13.68 -6.41 -8.07
N LYS A 201 -14.58 -7.37 -8.27
CA LYS A 201 -15.03 -8.27 -7.20
C LYS A 201 -14.08 -9.45 -7.11
N LEU A 202 -13.58 -9.72 -5.91
CA LEU A 202 -12.75 -10.88 -5.61
C LEU A 202 -13.63 -12.08 -5.21
N ASN A 203 -13.05 -13.28 -5.28
CA ASN A 203 -13.76 -14.50 -4.81
C ASN A 203 -14.04 -14.48 -3.30
N SER A 204 -13.32 -13.67 -2.53
CA SER A 204 -13.58 -13.41 -1.10
C SER A 204 -14.84 -12.56 -0.86
N GLY A 205 -15.40 -11.93 -1.90
CA GLY A 205 -16.48 -10.97 -1.80
C GLY A 205 -16.03 -9.51 -1.70
N ASP A 206 -14.75 -9.26 -1.49
CA ASP A 206 -14.19 -7.91 -1.45
C ASP A 206 -14.32 -7.21 -2.81
N VAL A 207 -14.51 -5.90 -2.78
CA VAL A 207 -14.61 -5.06 -3.98
C VAL A 207 -13.47 -4.04 -3.95
N ILE A 208 -12.73 -3.97 -5.05
CA ILE A 208 -11.67 -2.98 -5.28
C ILE A 208 -12.15 -2.04 -6.39
N THR A 209 -12.01 -0.73 -6.18
CA THR A 209 -12.38 0.35 -7.12
C THR A 209 -11.17 1.17 -7.48
#